data_2e0b0826ab87567c169a8127a12755a1
#
_entry.id   2e0b0826ab87567c169a8127a12755a1
#
_cell.length_a   1.000
_cell.length_b   1.000
_cell.length_c   1.000
_cell.angle_alpha   90.00
_cell.angle_beta   90.00
_cell.angle_gamma   90.00
#
_symmetry.space_group_name_H-M   'P 1'
#
loop_
_entity.id
_entity.type
_entity.pdbx_description
1 polymer ?
#
loop_
_entity_poly.entity_id
_entity_poly.type
_entity_poly.pdbx_seq_one_letter_code
_entity_poly.pdbx_strand_id
1 'polypeptide(L)'
;MRKINLGLIGLGTIGEGVYKLLKSQKNRIKKIYDIDIDLVKSCDISQNLRKKLKIEKKFFTNNYSDLINDSNIHTIIELIGGTTIANKIAIDCLNSGKNLITANKALIAKNGASLHKLAEKKNVHLLYEASVGGGIPIINSIESSININNIKSFYGIMNGTCNYILSLMSDGIDFNEALKNAQNLGFAESDPTLDINGTDTAHKVAILSRNCFGFDTKIDKFHISGIEDISKIDIETANQLGYKIKLIGVGKIKGDKVDLRVHLALLKNSNPLANVNEEFNAILIDSTNLGPVMKYGYGAGMMPTASAIISDIIKTSSYYKSSRQSLKKYSSFNIDNLKSKFYLRLNVKNKPGNLAKITTLFAKYSINIEKILQDTQNQKIKNVPVIITTKNTSYKVINKVINQLDKLSIISKNPLLIPFED
;
A
#
# COMPACT_ATOMS: atom_id res chain seq x y z
N MET A 1 29.88 -0.19 23.90
CA MET A 1 29.57 -0.31 22.46
C MET A 1 28.93 -1.68 22.19
N ARG A 2 27.73 -1.70 21.66
CA ARG A 2 27.01 -2.96 21.31
C ARG A 2 27.44 -3.42 19.93
N LYS A 3 27.61 -4.72 19.74
CA LYS A 3 27.94 -5.33 18.46
C LYS A 3 26.72 -6.04 17.88
N ILE A 4 26.37 -5.75 16.62
CA ILE A 4 25.30 -6.40 15.87
C ILE A 4 25.91 -7.10 14.67
N ASN A 5 25.83 -8.43 14.67
CA ASN A 5 26.30 -9.27 13.58
C ASN A 5 25.12 -9.65 12.68
N LEU A 6 25.23 -9.37 11.40
CA LEU A 6 24.16 -9.51 10.41
C LEU A 6 24.42 -10.64 9.43
N GLY A 7 23.36 -11.33 9.05
CA GLY A 7 23.27 -12.15 7.85
C GLY A 7 22.30 -11.52 6.85
N LEU A 8 22.71 -11.34 5.60
CA LEU A 8 21.89 -10.74 4.53
C LEU A 8 21.49 -11.82 3.51
N ILE A 9 20.19 -12.03 3.34
CA ILE A 9 19.62 -12.99 2.38
C ILE A 9 18.89 -12.21 1.28
N GLY A 10 19.36 -12.37 0.04
CA GLY A 10 18.90 -11.61 -1.13
C GLY A 10 19.78 -10.38 -1.40
N LEU A 11 20.50 -10.41 -2.54
CA LEU A 11 21.40 -9.33 -2.99
C LEU A 11 20.84 -8.57 -4.21
N GLY A 12 19.53 -8.71 -4.49
CA GLY A 12 18.84 -7.93 -5.50
C GLY A 12 18.91 -6.41 -5.21
N THR A 13 18.08 -5.63 -5.89
CA THR A 13 18.11 -4.16 -5.79
C THR A 13 18.15 -3.63 -4.35
N ILE A 14 17.29 -4.14 -3.48
CA ILE A 14 17.23 -3.67 -2.08
C ILE A 14 18.44 -4.18 -1.28
N GLY A 15 18.83 -5.46 -1.46
CA GLY A 15 20.00 -6.03 -0.80
C GLY A 15 21.30 -5.32 -1.18
N GLU A 16 21.45 -4.94 -2.45
CA GLU A 16 22.54 -4.08 -2.92
C GLU A 16 22.56 -2.73 -2.18
N GLY A 17 21.37 -2.09 -2.04
CA GLY A 17 21.22 -0.84 -1.30
C GLY A 17 21.64 -0.97 0.16
N VAL A 18 21.19 -2.02 0.83
CA VAL A 18 21.56 -2.31 2.23
C VAL A 18 23.06 -2.53 2.37
N TYR A 19 23.67 -3.35 1.48
CA TYR A 19 25.10 -3.61 1.48
C TYR A 19 25.91 -2.32 1.33
N LYS A 20 25.54 -1.47 0.35
CA LYS A 20 26.19 -0.18 0.10
C LYS A 20 26.03 0.77 1.30
N LEU A 21 24.84 0.86 1.86
CA LEU A 21 24.54 1.77 2.96
C LEU A 21 25.30 1.35 4.24
N LEU A 22 25.30 0.06 4.57
CA LEU A 22 26.07 -0.47 5.70
C LEU A 22 27.55 -0.10 5.57
N LYS A 23 28.13 -0.27 4.37
CA LYS A 23 29.53 0.02 4.13
C LYS A 23 29.84 1.52 4.24
N SER A 24 29.01 2.40 3.67
CA SER A 24 29.24 3.85 3.63
C SER A 24 28.91 4.54 4.96
N GLN A 25 27.94 4.04 5.72
CA GLN A 25 27.44 4.70 6.95
C GLN A 25 27.96 4.04 8.26
N LYS A 26 28.76 2.97 8.17
CA LYS A 26 29.25 2.21 9.35
C LYS A 26 29.81 3.13 10.44
N ASN A 27 30.73 4.02 10.09
CA ASN A 27 31.38 4.93 11.04
C ASN A 27 30.40 5.96 11.63
N ARG A 28 29.43 6.43 10.81
CA ARG A 28 28.41 7.38 11.27
C ARG A 28 27.46 6.73 12.26
N ILE A 29 26.99 5.51 11.97
CA ILE A 29 26.12 4.73 12.85
C ILE A 29 26.82 4.47 14.17
N LYS A 30 28.08 4.03 14.11
CA LYS A 30 28.90 3.80 15.29
C LYS A 30 29.01 5.06 16.17
N LYS A 31 29.27 6.22 15.56
CA LYS A 31 29.43 7.49 16.30
C LYS A 31 28.12 7.97 16.93
N ILE A 32 26.98 7.83 16.21
CA ILE A 32 25.70 8.39 16.66
C ILE A 32 25.02 7.49 17.70
N TYR A 33 25.06 6.16 17.47
CA TYR A 33 24.24 5.21 18.24
C TYR A 33 25.06 4.34 19.20
N ASP A 34 26.40 4.44 19.20
CA ASP A 34 27.33 3.57 19.95
C ASP A 34 27.14 2.06 19.62
N ILE A 35 26.86 1.78 18.33
CA ILE A 35 26.62 0.44 17.79
C ILE A 35 27.65 0.13 16.73
N ASP A 36 28.29 -1.03 16.83
CA ASP A 36 29.17 -1.58 15.79
C ASP A 36 28.39 -2.66 15.00
N ILE A 37 28.12 -2.36 13.74
CA ILE A 37 27.39 -3.27 12.84
C ILE A 37 28.38 -4.00 11.94
N ASP A 38 28.29 -5.32 11.91
CA ASP A 38 29.13 -6.16 11.07
C ASP A 38 28.29 -7.11 10.21
N LEU A 39 28.47 -7.07 8.88
CA LEU A 39 27.86 -8.01 7.95
C LEU A 39 28.75 -9.23 7.84
N VAL A 40 28.43 -10.26 8.60
CA VAL A 40 29.21 -11.51 8.72
C VAL A 40 29.16 -12.33 7.44
N LYS A 41 27.95 -12.49 6.85
CA LYS A 41 27.75 -13.32 5.67
C LYS A 41 26.55 -12.87 4.86
N SER A 42 26.66 -13.01 3.53
CA SER A 42 25.57 -12.77 2.59
C SER A 42 25.18 -14.05 1.86
N CYS A 43 23.91 -14.18 1.53
CA CYS A 43 23.37 -15.33 0.81
C CYS A 43 22.55 -14.86 -0.41
N ASP A 44 22.87 -15.45 -1.57
CA ASP A 44 22.07 -15.31 -2.79
C ASP A 44 22.32 -16.51 -3.71
N ILE A 45 21.32 -16.88 -4.52
CA ILE A 45 21.49 -17.91 -5.55
C ILE A 45 22.36 -17.46 -6.71
N SER A 46 22.46 -16.12 -6.93
CA SER A 46 23.19 -15.49 -8.03
C SER A 46 24.63 -15.16 -7.68
N GLN A 47 25.58 -15.91 -8.23
CA GLN A 47 27.00 -15.60 -8.13
C GLN A 47 27.39 -14.27 -8.83
N ASN A 48 26.60 -13.84 -9.81
CA ASN A 48 26.84 -12.58 -10.50
C ASN A 48 26.63 -11.36 -9.59
N LEU A 49 25.60 -11.41 -8.72
CA LEU A 49 25.37 -10.36 -7.73
C LEU A 49 26.51 -10.28 -6.71
N ARG A 50 27.03 -11.41 -6.25
CA ARG A 50 28.22 -11.46 -5.41
C ARG A 50 29.42 -10.75 -6.07
N LYS A 51 29.70 -11.08 -7.35
CA LYS A 51 30.83 -10.48 -8.12
C LYS A 51 30.62 -8.98 -8.29
N LYS A 52 29.41 -8.54 -8.66
CA LYS A 52 29.02 -7.13 -8.81
C LYS A 52 29.32 -6.33 -7.54
N LEU A 53 28.99 -6.88 -6.37
CA LEU A 53 29.20 -6.24 -5.08
C LEU A 53 30.62 -6.45 -4.52
N LYS A 54 31.48 -7.19 -5.21
CA LYS A 54 32.86 -7.53 -4.79
C LYS A 54 32.93 -8.17 -3.42
N ILE A 55 31.94 -9.07 -3.11
CA ILE A 55 31.91 -9.82 -1.87
C ILE A 55 32.88 -11.01 -2.02
N GLU A 56 33.81 -11.15 -1.08
CA GLU A 56 34.74 -12.28 -1.04
C GLU A 56 34.00 -13.61 -0.83
N LYS A 57 34.51 -14.73 -1.39
CA LYS A 57 33.86 -16.04 -1.30
C LYS A 57 33.61 -16.50 0.14
N LYS A 58 34.51 -16.21 1.06
CA LYS A 58 34.39 -16.60 2.47
C LYS A 58 33.20 -15.94 3.20
N PHE A 59 32.72 -14.79 2.71
CA PHE A 59 31.57 -14.04 3.24
C PHE A 59 30.29 -14.24 2.42
N PHE A 60 30.26 -15.26 1.56
CA PHE A 60 29.14 -15.54 0.68
C PHE A 60 28.78 -17.03 0.66
N THR A 61 27.49 -17.31 0.58
CA THR A 61 26.93 -18.66 0.38
C THR A 61 25.70 -18.62 -0.53
N ASN A 62 25.32 -19.76 -1.10
CA ASN A 62 24.06 -19.94 -1.80
C ASN A 62 22.99 -20.68 -0.96
N ASN A 63 23.34 -21.05 0.27
CA ASN A 63 22.44 -21.73 1.20
C ASN A 63 22.16 -20.84 2.42
N TYR A 64 20.91 -20.39 2.57
CA TYR A 64 20.51 -19.54 3.69
C TYR A 64 20.69 -20.22 5.06
N SER A 65 20.64 -21.54 5.12
CA SER A 65 20.84 -22.29 6.37
C SER A 65 22.21 -22.06 7.00
N ASP A 66 23.23 -21.70 6.17
CA ASP A 66 24.57 -21.38 6.69
C ASP A 66 24.56 -20.09 7.54
N LEU A 67 23.64 -19.15 7.25
CA LEU A 67 23.46 -17.94 8.05
C LEU A 67 22.62 -18.20 9.30
N ILE A 68 21.62 -19.04 9.18
CA ILE A 68 20.74 -19.39 10.31
C ILE A 68 21.48 -20.20 11.36
N ASN A 69 22.35 -21.13 10.96
CA ASN A 69 23.12 -21.99 11.85
C ASN A 69 24.40 -21.33 12.40
N ASP A 70 24.82 -20.18 11.86
CA ASP A 70 26.01 -19.46 12.35
C ASP A 70 25.69 -18.76 13.67
N SER A 71 26.30 -19.24 14.77
CA SER A 71 26.09 -18.68 16.12
C SER A 71 26.58 -17.22 16.27
N ASN A 72 27.48 -16.77 15.38
CA ASN A 72 27.96 -15.39 15.39
C ASN A 72 26.94 -14.39 14.79
N ILE A 73 25.92 -14.86 14.06
CA ILE A 73 24.90 -14.01 13.46
C ILE A 73 23.74 -13.85 14.43
N HIS A 74 23.38 -12.60 14.75
CA HIS A 74 22.29 -12.28 15.69
C HIS A 74 21.00 -11.87 14.97
N THR A 75 21.12 -11.31 13.77
CA THR A 75 20.01 -10.74 13.01
C THR A 75 20.08 -11.13 11.55
N ILE A 76 18.99 -11.63 11.02
CA ILE A 76 18.83 -11.97 9.60
C ILE A 76 18.01 -10.88 8.92
N ILE A 77 18.50 -10.43 7.76
CA ILE A 77 17.78 -9.53 6.86
C ILE A 77 17.33 -10.35 5.66
N GLU A 78 16.01 -10.50 5.46
CA GLU A 78 15.39 -11.27 4.38
C GLU A 78 14.85 -10.31 3.31
N LEU A 79 15.37 -10.44 2.06
CA LEU A 79 15.05 -9.57 0.92
C LEU A 79 14.85 -10.35 -0.39
N ILE A 80 14.38 -11.61 -0.32
CA ILE A 80 14.24 -12.44 -1.53
C ILE A 80 12.90 -12.29 -2.24
N GLY A 81 11.88 -11.75 -1.56
CA GLY A 81 10.53 -11.65 -2.11
C GLY A 81 9.77 -12.98 -2.13
N GLY A 82 8.53 -12.96 -2.65
CA GLY A 82 7.61 -14.10 -2.62
C GLY A 82 7.14 -14.46 -1.21
N THR A 83 6.36 -15.53 -1.06
CA THR A 83 5.79 -15.89 0.26
C THR A 83 6.18 -17.31 0.73
N THR A 84 6.56 -18.20 -0.16
CA THR A 84 6.82 -19.62 0.19
C THR A 84 8.17 -19.81 0.86
N ILE A 85 9.26 -19.49 0.14
CA ILE A 85 10.63 -19.63 0.67
C ILE A 85 10.89 -18.58 1.75
N ALA A 86 10.43 -17.33 1.54
CA ALA A 86 10.58 -16.28 2.54
C ALA A 86 9.91 -16.62 3.87
N ASN A 87 8.73 -17.26 3.85
CA ASN A 87 8.09 -17.73 5.08
C ASN A 87 8.88 -18.85 5.77
N LYS A 88 9.45 -19.78 5.02
CA LYS A 88 10.33 -20.84 5.58
C LYS A 88 11.54 -20.20 6.26
N ILE A 89 12.24 -19.30 5.58
CA ILE A 89 13.40 -18.58 6.13
C ILE A 89 13.01 -17.81 7.40
N ALA A 90 11.85 -17.12 7.38
CA ALA A 90 11.36 -16.39 8.54
C ALA A 90 11.13 -17.30 9.75
N ILE A 91 10.46 -18.43 9.55
CA ILE A 91 10.22 -19.43 10.60
C ILE A 91 11.53 -20.02 11.14
N ASP A 92 12.45 -20.44 10.26
CA ASP A 92 13.72 -21.02 10.62
C ASP A 92 14.58 -19.99 11.41
N CYS A 93 14.62 -18.75 10.95
CA CYS A 93 15.31 -17.64 11.61
C CYS A 93 14.79 -17.40 13.04
N LEU A 94 13.47 -17.21 13.18
CA LEU A 94 12.86 -16.95 14.48
C LEU A 94 13.02 -18.15 15.43
N ASN A 95 12.89 -19.37 14.92
CA ASN A 95 13.10 -20.61 15.70
C ASN A 95 14.53 -20.74 16.22
N SER A 96 15.52 -20.26 15.47
CA SER A 96 16.93 -20.29 15.88
C SER A 96 17.27 -19.19 16.91
N GLY A 97 16.28 -18.40 17.35
CA GLY A 97 16.50 -17.31 18.31
C GLY A 97 17.18 -16.07 17.74
N LYS A 98 17.06 -15.83 16.43
CA LYS A 98 17.61 -14.66 15.76
C LYS A 98 16.54 -13.65 15.43
N ASN A 99 16.90 -12.35 15.45
CA ASN A 99 16.03 -11.29 14.97
C ASN A 99 15.83 -11.40 13.47
N LEU A 100 14.63 -11.09 13.00
CA LEU A 100 14.28 -11.05 11.59
C LEU A 100 13.90 -9.62 11.17
N ILE A 101 14.54 -9.15 10.11
CA ILE A 101 14.17 -7.90 9.43
C ILE A 101 13.77 -8.25 7.99
N THR A 102 12.63 -7.75 7.51
CA THR A 102 12.17 -8.01 6.15
C THR A 102 11.48 -6.79 5.53
N ALA A 103 11.64 -6.62 4.21
CA ALA A 103 10.89 -5.67 3.41
C ALA A 103 9.68 -6.32 2.70
N ASN A 104 9.45 -7.62 2.92
CA ASN A 104 8.49 -8.42 2.18
C ASN A 104 7.06 -8.20 2.68
N LYS A 105 6.37 -7.24 2.08
CA LYS A 105 4.99 -6.88 2.41
C LYS A 105 4.00 -8.04 2.26
N ALA A 106 4.17 -8.87 1.22
CA ALA A 106 3.27 -10.01 0.98
C ALA A 106 3.42 -11.09 2.08
N LEU A 107 4.65 -11.35 2.52
CA LEU A 107 4.92 -12.24 3.65
C LEU A 107 4.25 -11.74 4.92
N ILE A 108 4.46 -10.46 5.27
CA ILE A 108 3.92 -9.88 6.51
C ILE A 108 2.40 -9.74 6.45
N ALA A 109 1.81 -9.36 5.32
CA ALA A 109 0.36 -9.32 5.16
C ALA A 109 -0.28 -10.72 5.35
N LYS A 110 0.35 -11.77 4.81
CA LYS A 110 -0.19 -13.13 4.85
C LYS A 110 0.10 -13.87 6.15
N ASN A 111 1.31 -13.79 6.66
CA ASN A 111 1.83 -14.63 7.75
C ASN A 111 2.21 -13.83 9.02
N GLY A 112 2.08 -12.50 9.00
CA GLY A 112 2.60 -11.63 10.05
C GLY A 112 2.08 -11.99 11.45
N ALA A 113 0.80 -12.32 11.63
CA ALA A 113 0.27 -12.69 12.94
C ALA A 113 0.96 -13.93 13.54
N SER A 114 1.18 -14.96 12.74
CA SER A 114 1.89 -16.19 13.19
C SER A 114 3.36 -15.93 13.45
N LEU A 115 4.02 -15.11 12.61
CA LEU A 115 5.43 -14.74 12.77
C LEU A 115 5.64 -13.86 14.02
N HIS A 116 4.72 -12.94 14.32
CA HIS A 116 4.76 -12.16 15.57
C HIS A 116 4.64 -13.03 16.81
N LYS A 117 3.68 -13.97 16.83
CA LYS A 117 3.54 -14.93 17.94
C LYS A 117 4.80 -15.76 18.13
N LEU A 118 5.43 -16.17 17.02
CA LEU A 118 6.67 -16.95 17.07
C LEU A 118 7.84 -16.10 17.60
N ALA A 119 8.00 -14.87 17.12
CA ALA A 119 9.02 -13.92 17.57
C ALA A 119 8.87 -13.64 19.07
N GLU A 120 7.64 -13.40 19.56
CA GLU A 120 7.33 -13.21 20.97
C GLU A 120 7.69 -14.44 21.80
N LYS A 121 7.31 -15.65 21.36
CA LYS A 121 7.65 -16.92 22.03
C LYS A 121 9.15 -17.12 22.13
N LYS A 122 9.91 -16.69 21.13
CA LYS A 122 11.39 -16.84 21.07
C LYS A 122 12.13 -15.64 21.67
N ASN A 123 11.40 -14.60 22.10
CA ASN A 123 11.94 -13.35 22.67
C ASN A 123 12.93 -12.64 21.72
N VAL A 124 12.60 -12.62 20.41
CA VAL A 124 13.36 -11.95 19.34
C VAL A 124 12.52 -10.91 18.61
N HIS A 125 13.17 -10.02 17.86
CA HIS A 125 12.47 -9.02 17.07
C HIS A 125 12.05 -9.55 15.71
N LEU A 126 10.84 -9.17 15.28
CA LEU A 126 10.37 -9.20 13.90
C LEU A 126 10.10 -7.75 13.47
N LEU A 127 10.94 -7.22 12.60
CA LEU A 127 10.88 -5.81 12.14
C LEU A 127 10.66 -5.76 10.63
N TYR A 128 9.86 -4.79 10.17
CA TYR A 128 9.43 -4.74 8.78
C TYR A 128 9.04 -3.31 8.32
N GLU A 129 9.73 -2.28 8.85
CA GLU A 129 9.48 -0.87 8.47
C GLU A 129 9.43 -0.69 6.95
N ALA A 130 10.38 -1.29 6.24
CA ALA A 130 10.51 -1.21 4.79
C ALA A 130 9.34 -1.86 4.01
N SER A 131 8.45 -2.60 4.66
CA SER A 131 7.31 -3.26 4.01
C SER A 131 6.15 -2.31 3.68
N VAL A 132 6.07 -1.15 4.36
CA VAL A 132 5.02 -0.13 4.14
C VAL A 132 5.64 1.24 3.99
N GLY A 133 5.36 1.90 2.85
CA GLY A 133 5.83 3.26 2.61
C GLY A 133 7.33 3.40 2.31
N GLY A 134 8.04 2.30 2.05
CA GLY A 134 9.44 2.32 1.65
C GLY A 134 10.34 3.06 2.64
N GLY A 135 10.71 4.30 2.32
CA GLY A 135 11.53 5.15 3.18
C GLY A 135 10.75 5.96 4.23
N ILE A 136 9.42 5.90 4.22
CA ILE A 136 8.56 6.62 5.17
C ILE A 136 8.53 5.87 6.50
N PRO A 137 8.97 6.45 7.64
CA PRO A 137 9.01 5.75 8.92
C PRO A 137 7.61 5.71 9.55
N ILE A 138 6.72 4.87 9.00
CA ILE A 138 5.32 4.82 9.43
C ILE A 138 5.11 3.83 10.58
N ILE A 139 5.65 2.61 10.50
CA ILE A 139 5.48 1.58 11.53
C ILE A 139 6.16 2.03 12.82
N ASN A 140 7.40 2.53 12.72
CA ASN A 140 8.12 3.10 13.87
C ASN A 140 7.38 4.27 14.49
N SER A 141 6.78 5.16 13.68
CA SER A 141 5.98 6.27 14.21
C SER A 141 4.72 5.79 14.94
N ILE A 142 4.05 4.77 14.42
CA ILE A 142 2.89 4.14 15.08
C ILE A 142 3.33 3.57 16.43
N GLU A 143 4.40 2.78 16.46
CA GLU A 143 4.86 2.10 17.67
C GLU A 143 5.41 3.05 18.72
N SER A 144 6.15 4.08 18.34
CA SER A 144 6.89 4.95 19.29
C SER A 144 6.04 6.11 19.83
N SER A 145 5.07 6.60 19.08
CA SER A 145 4.37 7.83 19.45
C SER A 145 2.85 7.83 19.21
N ILE A 146 2.38 7.25 18.12
CA ILE A 146 0.97 7.37 17.76
C ILE A 146 0.11 6.41 18.59
N ASN A 147 0.59 5.22 18.91
CA ASN A 147 -0.15 4.20 19.68
C ASN A 147 -0.47 4.57 21.12
N ILE A 148 0.13 5.60 21.67
CA ILE A 148 -0.28 6.18 22.98
C ILE A 148 -1.72 6.70 22.88
N ASN A 149 -2.14 7.07 21.69
CA ASN A 149 -3.48 7.56 21.37
C ASN A 149 -4.28 6.45 20.68
N ASN A 150 -5.61 6.44 20.87
CA ASN A 150 -6.47 5.53 20.13
C ASN A 150 -6.53 5.97 18.66
N ILE A 151 -5.95 5.19 17.77
CA ILE A 151 -6.01 5.45 16.33
C ILE A 151 -7.44 5.18 15.85
N LYS A 152 -8.06 6.18 15.20
CA LYS A 152 -9.42 6.13 14.67
C LYS A 152 -9.43 5.68 13.22
N SER A 153 -8.48 6.19 12.43
CA SER A 153 -8.39 5.91 11.01
C SER A 153 -7.00 6.15 10.45
N PHE A 154 -6.73 5.51 9.32
CA PHE A 154 -5.66 5.87 8.42
C PHE A 154 -6.16 5.96 6.99
N TYR A 155 -5.58 6.86 6.22
CA TYR A 155 -5.77 7.01 4.78
C TYR A 155 -4.40 7.11 4.14
N GLY A 156 -4.18 6.47 3.00
CA GLY A 156 -2.85 6.53 2.41
C GLY A 156 -2.84 6.39 0.90
N ILE A 157 -2.03 7.20 0.26
CA ILE A 157 -1.52 6.98 -1.09
C ILE A 157 -0.26 6.14 -0.91
N MET A 158 -0.36 4.83 -1.17
CA MET A 158 0.67 3.85 -0.80
C MET A 158 1.25 3.09 -2.01
N ASN A 159 0.87 3.49 -3.23
CA ASN A 159 1.44 2.94 -4.46
C ASN A 159 1.92 4.09 -5.35
N GLY A 160 3.24 4.22 -5.49
CA GLY A 160 3.88 5.30 -6.25
C GLY A 160 3.60 5.19 -7.75
N THR A 161 3.54 3.98 -8.31
CA THR A 161 3.21 3.73 -9.72
C THR A 161 1.84 4.28 -10.07
N CYS A 162 0.81 3.91 -9.31
CA CYS A 162 -0.55 4.40 -9.53
C CYS A 162 -0.65 5.92 -9.33
N ASN A 163 0.02 6.46 -8.29
CA ASN A 163 -0.01 7.90 -8.06
C ASN A 163 0.68 8.68 -9.18
N TYR A 164 1.79 8.17 -9.71
CA TYR A 164 2.48 8.73 -10.86
C TYR A 164 1.60 8.72 -12.12
N ILE A 165 0.95 7.58 -12.44
CA ILE A 165 0.03 7.47 -13.58
C ILE A 165 -1.11 8.48 -13.44
N LEU A 166 -1.78 8.54 -12.28
CA LEU A 166 -2.87 9.48 -12.04
C LEU A 166 -2.43 10.94 -12.09
N SER A 167 -1.18 11.24 -11.71
CA SER A 167 -0.60 12.59 -11.82
C SER A 167 -0.42 12.99 -13.28
N LEU A 168 0.18 12.13 -14.12
CA LEU A 168 0.32 12.38 -15.55
C LEU A 168 -1.04 12.52 -16.25
N MET A 169 -2.03 11.71 -15.85
CA MET A 169 -3.39 11.85 -16.38
C MET A 169 -4.01 13.20 -16.01
N SER A 170 -3.68 13.77 -14.85
CA SER A 170 -4.12 15.11 -14.45
C SER A 170 -3.49 16.21 -15.32
N ASP A 171 -2.32 15.94 -15.89
CA ASP A 171 -1.64 16.80 -16.87
C ASP A 171 -2.12 16.56 -18.32
N GLY A 172 -3.16 15.72 -18.49
CA GLY A 172 -3.81 15.48 -19.78
C GLY A 172 -3.26 14.30 -20.60
N ILE A 173 -2.38 13.48 -20.03
CA ILE A 173 -1.83 12.27 -20.67
C ILE A 173 -2.82 11.11 -20.51
N ASP A 174 -2.96 10.27 -21.54
CA ASP A 174 -3.80 9.06 -21.48
C ASP A 174 -3.20 7.97 -20.61
N PHE A 175 -4.06 7.11 -20.02
CA PHE A 175 -3.66 6.03 -19.12
C PHE A 175 -2.55 5.14 -19.69
N ASN A 176 -2.69 4.68 -20.94
CA ASN A 176 -1.71 3.78 -21.56
C ASN A 176 -0.35 4.45 -21.76
N GLU A 177 -0.33 5.72 -22.13
CA GLU A 177 0.87 6.51 -22.29
C GLU A 177 1.52 6.78 -20.92
N ALA A 178 0.74 7.13 -19.92
CA ALA A 178 1.21 7.34 -18.55
C ALA A 178 1.80 6.05 -17.96
N LEU A 179 1.18 4.90 -18.19
CA LEU A 179 1.70 3.59 -17.78
C LEU A 179 3.05 3.28 -18.46
N LYS A 180 3.14 3.52 -19.78
CA LYS A 180 4.39 3.32 -20.52
C LYS A 180 5.51 4.23 -20.00
N ASN A 181 5.19 5.47 -19.68
CA ASN A 181 6.15 6.41 -19.06
C ASN A 181 6.62 5.90 -17.70
N ALA A 182 5.70 5.39 -16.87
CA ALA A 182 6.05 4.78 -15.57
C ALA A 182 6.99 3.57 -15.74
N GLN A 183 6.76 2.72 -16.75
CA GLN A 183 7.63 1.58 -17.07
C GLN A 183 9.02 2.04 -17.55
N ASN A 184 9.10 3.03 -18.42
CA ASN A 184 10.35 3.57 -18.93
C ASN A 184 11.23 4.18 -17.83
N LEU A 185 10.62 4.79 -16.81
CA LEU A 185 11.31 5.36 -15.65
C LEU A 185 11.60 4.32 -14.55
N GLY A 186 11.13 3.08 -14.71
CA GLY A 186 11.32 2.02 -13.73
C GLY A 186 10.42 2.12 -12.50
N PHE A 187 9.36 2.93 -12.53
CA PHE A 187 8.34 2.99 -11.49
C PHE A 187 7.35 1.82 -11.58
N ALA A 188 7.13 1.30 -12.80
CA ALA A 188 6.34 0.09 -13.05
C ALA A 188 7.21 -1.01 -13.66
N GLU A 189 6.96 -2.26 -13.25
CA GLU A 189 7.55 -3.43 -13.88
C GLU A 189 6.86 -3.72 -15.25
N SER A 190 7.42 -4.67 -16.02
CA SER A 190 6.81 -5.11 -17.28
C SER A 190 5.40 -5.68 -17.09
N ASP A 191 5.16 -6.37 -15.97
CA ASP A 191 3.83 -6.75 -15.52
C ASP A 191 3.43 -5.87 -14.32
N PRO A 192 2.65 -4.79 -14.55
CA PRO A 192 2.24 -3.86 -13.51
C PRO A 192 0.96 -4.29 -12.77
N THR A 193 0.45 -5.49 -13.03
CA THR A 193 -0.87 -5.94 -12.58
C THR A 193 -1.11 -5.74 -11.08
N LEU A 194 -0.13 -6.10 -10.24
CA LEU A 194 -0.26 -5.96 -8.79
C LEU A 194 -0.37 -4.50 -8.31
N ASP A 195 0.21 -3.58 -9.07
CA ASP A 195 0.11 -2.15 -8.78
C ASP A 195 -1.27 -1.63 -9.21
N ILE A 196 -1.61 -1.78 -10.51
CA ILE A 196 -2.79 -1.15 -11.10
C ILE A 196 -4.11 -1.74 -10.61
N ASN A 197 -4.14 -3.01 -10.17
CA ASN A 197 -5.33 -3.65 -9.59
C ASN A 197 -5.52 -3.38 -8.09
N GLY A 198 -4.59 -2.66 -7.44
CA GLY A 198 -4.66 -2.29 -6.02
C GLY A 198 -4.13 -3.32 -5.02
N THR A 199 -3.66 -4.50 -5.47
CA THR A 199 -3.18 -5.57 -4.60
C THR A 199 -1.97 -5.15 -3.75
N ASP A 200 -1.02 -4.39 -4.34
CA ASP A 200 0.12 -3.84 -3.60
C ASP A 200 -0.32 -2.96 -2.42
N THR A 201 -1.26 -2.06 -2.68
CA THR A 201 -1.85 -1.20 -1.63
C THR A 201 -2.60 -2.03 -0.59
N ALA A 202 -3.30 -3.10 -1.00
CA ALA A 202 -4.04 -3.97 -0.09
C ALA A 202 -3.13 -4.70 0.91
N HIS A 203 -1.96 -5.18 0.50
CA HIS A 203 -0.97 -5.73 1.42
C HIS A 203 -0.57 -4.73 2.50
N LYS A 204 -0.32 -3.47 2.11
CA LYS A 204 0.06 -2.39 3.05
C LYS A 204 -1.08 -2.02 3.99
N VAL A 205 -2.34 -1.98 3.49
CA VAL A 205 -3.54 -1.78 4.31
C VAL A 205 -3.69 -2.89 5.36
N ALA A 206 -3.50 -4.15 5.00
CA ALA A 206 -3.57 -5.26 5.95
C ALA A 206 -2.49 -5.16 7.05
N ILE A 207 -1.27 -4.77 6.68
CA ILE A 207 -0.17 -4.54 7.64
C ILE A 207 -0.52 -3.38 8.58
N LEU A 208 -0.95 -2.24 8.04
CA LEU A 208 -1.33 -1.08 8.85
C LEU A 208 -2.53 -1.36 9.75
N SER A 209 -3.52 -2.14 9.29
CA SER A 209 -4.65 -2.55 10.10
C SER A 209 -4.21 -3.28 11.38
N ARG A 210 -3.24 -4.19 11.25
CA ARG A 210 -2.65 -4.88 12.39
C ARG A 210 -1.92 -3.90 13.31
N ASN A 211 -1.10 -3.00 12.76
CA ASN A 211 -0.31 -2.06 13.55
C ASN A 211 -1.15 -0.96 14.20
N CYS A 212 -2.18 -0.46 13.53
CA CYS A 212 -3.03 0.62 14.06
C CYS A 212 -4.14 0.13 14.98
N PHE A 213 -4.76 -1.00 14.64
CA PHE A 213 -6.01 -1.44 15.29
C PHE A 213 -5.86 -2.77 16.04
N GLY A 214 -4.76 -3.49 15.87
CA GLY A 214 -4.65 -4.88 16.33
C GLY A 214 -5.60 -5.82 15.57
N PHE A 215 -6.06 -5.44 14.37
CA PHE A 215 -6.97 -6.23 13.55
C PHE A 215 -6.23 -6.93 12.44
N ASP A 216 -6.12 -8.27 12.55
CA ASP A 216 -5.47 -9.11 11.55
C ASP A 216 -6.51 -9.63 10.54
N THR A 217 -6.24 -9.46 9.26
CA THR A 217 -7.13 -9.87 8.18
C THR A 217 -6.36 -10.25 6.93
N LYS A 218 -6.99 -11.06 6.08
CA LYS A 218 -6.47 -11.37 4.75
C LYS A 218 -6.98 -10.35 3.74
N ILE A 219 -6.21 -10.12 2.66
CA ILE A 219 -6.56 -9.14 1.63
C ILE A 219 -7.86 -9.49 0.87
N ASP A 220 -8.24 -10.77 0.79
CA ASP A 220 -9.49 -11.23 0.17
C ASP A 220 -10.76 -10.94 1.02
N LYS A 221 -10.61 -10.35 2.20
CA LYS A 221 -11.71 -10.06 3.15
C LYS A 221 -12.16 -8.61 3.17
N PHE A 222 -11.63 -7.76 2.31
CA PHE A 222 -12.07 -6.37 2.16
C PHE A 222 -12.07 -5.94 0.69
N HIS A 223 -12.71 -4.83 0.40
CA HIS A 223 -12.88 -4.35 -0.97
C HIS A 223 -11.57 -3.84 -1.55
N ILE A 224 -11.24 -4.30 -2.75
CA ILE A 224 -10.08 -3.85 -3.53
C ILE A 224 -10.56 -3.54 -4.94
N SER A 225 -10.26 -2.34 -5.41
CA SER A 225 -10.35 -1.94 -6.81
C SER A 225 -9.15 -1.08 -7.17
N GLY A 226 -8.64 -1.26 -8.38
CA GLY A 226 -7.48 -0.54 -8.90
C GLY A 226 -7.85 0.70 -9.72
N ILE A 227 -6.94 1.03 -10.65
CA ILE A 227 -7.05 2.20 -11.52
C ILE A 227 -7.32 1.83 -12.99
N GLU A 228 -7.58 0.55 -13.29
CA GLU A 228 -7.63 0.01 -14.64
C GLU A 228 -8.75 0.61 -15.52
N ASP A 229 -9.88 0.97 -14.90
CA ASP A 229 -11.07 1.48 -15.61
C ASP A 229 -11.13 3.02 -15.72
N ILE A 230 -10.12 3.72 -15.16
CA ILE A 230 -10.11 5.19 -15.20
C ILE A 230 -9.80 5.72 -16.59
N SER A 231 -10.37 6.85 -16.92
CA SER A 231 -10.15 7.54 -18.19
C SER A 231 -9.91 9.04 -17.98
N LYS A 232 -9.37 9.69 -18.99
CA LYS A 232 -9.07 11.13 -18.97
C LYS A 232 -10.28 11.99 -18.58
N ILE A 233 -11.46 11.63 -19.07
CA ILE A 233 -12.70 12.39 -18.76
C ILE A 233 -13.04 12.34 -17.25
N ASP A 234 -12.69 11.25 -16.55
CA ASP A 234 -12.94 11.17 -15.11
C ASP A 234 -12.07 12.16 -14.34
N ILE A 235 -10.80 12.27 -14.73
CA ILE A 235 -9.83 13.20 -14.13
C ILE A 235 -10.24 14.65 -14.40
N GLU A 236 -10.57 14.97 -15.67
CA GLU A 236 -11.01 16.32 -16.07
C GLU A 236 -12.27 16.74 -15.33
N THR A 237 -13.26 15.82 -15.26
CA THR A 237 -14.51 16.09 -14.53
C THR A 237 -14.28 16.26 -13.03
N ALA A 238 -13.43 15.41 -12.42
CA ALA A 238 -13.11 15.57 -11.00
C ALA A 238 -12.47 16.95 -10.74
N ASN A 239 -11.53 17.39 -11.57
CA ASN A 239 -10.92 18.71 -11.47
C ASN A 239 -11.94 19.84 -11.58
N GLN A 240 -12.89 19.78 -12.55
CA GLN A 240 -13.99 20.74 -12.70
C GLN A 240 -14.91 20.78 -11.47
N LEU A 241 -15.05 19.65 -10.78
CA LEU A 241 -15.84 19.56 -9.56
C LEU A 241 -15.10 20.03 -8.29
N GLY A 242 -13.79 20.37 -8.40
CA GLY A 242 -12.95 20.78 -7.27
C GLY A 242 -12.35 19.63 -6.48
N TYR A 243 -12.21 18.46 -7.13
CA TYR A 243 -11.65 17.22 -6.55
C TYR A 243 -10.49 16.69 -7.37
N LYS A 244 -9.68 15.86 -6.74
CA LYS A 244 -8.69 15.00 -7.42
C LYS A 244 -9.00 13.52 -7.18
N ILE A 245 -8.76 12.71 -8.19
CA ILE A 245 -8.90 11.25 -8.08
C ILE A 245 -7.55 10.67 -7.66
N LYS A 246 -7.55 9.90 -6.57
CA LYS A 246 -6.38 9.17 -6.06
C LYS A 246 -6.75 7.72 -5.75
N LEU A 247 -5.80 6.79 -5.92
CA LEU A 247 -5.92 5.44 -5.37
C LEU A 247 -5.53 5.49 -3.90
N ILE A 248 -6.45 5.16 -3.01
CA ILE A 248 -6.20 5.21 -1.57
C ILE A 248 -6.43 3.87 -0.89
N GLY A 249 -5.60 3.59 0.11
CA GLY A 249 -5.89 2.58 1.11
C GLY A 249 -6.52 3.23 2.33
N VAL A 250 -7.61 2.66 2.81
CA VAL A 250 -8.41 3.17 3.94
C VAL A 250 -8.46 2.13 5.04
N GLY A 251 -8.26 2.57 6.28
CA GLY A 251 -8.59 1.82 7.47
C GLY A 251 -9.30 2.72 8.48
N LYS A 252 -10.48 2.31 8.98
CA LYS A 252 -11.27 3.11 9.91
C LYS A 252 -12.03 2.24 10.89
N ILE A 253 -12.01 2.59 12.16
CA ILE A 253 -12.83 1.94 13.20
C ILE A 253 -14.27 2.48 13.12
N LYS A 254 -15.23 1.57 13.05
CA LYS A 254 -16.67 1.85 13.06
C LYS A 254 -17.36 0.97 14.11
N GLY A 255 -17.39 1.43 15.35
CA GLY A 255 -17.89 0.66 16.49
C GLY A 255 -17.03 -0.59 16.73
N ASP A 256 -17.63 -1.77 16.63
CA ASP A 256 -16.98 -3.08 16.76
C ASP A 256 -16.39 -3.61 15.43
N LYS A 257 -16.43 -2.80 14.37
CA LYS A 257 -15.98 -3.18 13.02
C LYS A 257 -14.80 -2.35 12.57
N VAL A 258 -13.98 -2.94 11.69
CA VAL A 258 -12.90 -2.26 10.96
C VAL A 258 -13.26 -2.21 9.49
N ASP A 259 -13.39 -1.01 8.97
CA ASP A 259 -13.60 -0.71 7.55
C ASP A 259 -12.24 -0.61 6.86
N LEU A 260 -11.91 -1.61 6.04
CA LEU A 260 -10.72 -1.65 5.22
C LEU A 260 -11.11 -1.62 3.75
N ARG A 261 -10.45 -0.78 2.97
CA ARG A 261 -10.73 -0.63 1.54
C ARG A 261 -9.49 -0.16 0.78
N VAL A 262 -9.42 -0.58 -0.48
CA VAL A 262 -8.53 0.00 -1.50
C VAL A 262 -9.38 0.34 -2.70
N HIS A 263 -9.41 1.60 -3.09
CA HIS A 263 -10.22 2.06 -4.22
C HIS A 263 -9.78 3.45 -4.70
N LEU A 264 -10.19 3.80 -5.92
CA LEU A 264 -10.18 5.20 -6.35
C LEU A 264 -11.11 6.02 -5.45
N ALA A 265 -10.70 7.22 -5.09
CA ALA A 265 -11.50 8.17 -4.31
C ALA A 265 -11.42 9.58 -4.89
N LEU A 266 -12.53 10.31 -4.81
CA LEU A 266 -12.53 11.75 -5.04
C LEU A 266 -12.19 12.45 -3.72
N LEU A 267 -11.05 13.13 -3.70
CA LEU A 267 -10.57 13.94 -2.59
C LEU A 267 -10.71 15.42 -2.91
N LYS A 268 -11.27 16.22 -1.99
CA LYS A 268 -11.32 17.68 -2.16
C LYS A 268 -9.92 18.25 -2.37
N ASN A 269 -9.78 19.28 -3.17
CA ASN A 269 -8.48 19.95 -3.39
C ASN A 269 -7.84 20.46 -2.08
N SER A 270 -8.64 20.72 -1.04
CA SER A 270 -8.17 21.08 0.30
C SER A 270 -7.68 19.91 1.14
N ASN A 271 -7.93 18.65 0.74
CA ASN A 271 -7.44 17.49 1.44
C ASN A 271 -5.93 17.35 1.22
N PRO A 272 -5.10 17.20 2.26
CA PRO A 272 -3.65 17.07 2.10
C PRO A 272 -3.23 15.94 1.16
N LEU A 273 -3.94 14.81 1.16
CA LEU A 273 -3.65 13.67 0.28
C LEU A 273 -3.92 13.98 -1.20
N ALA A 274 -4.85 14.90 -1.52
CA ALA A 274 -5.10 15.31 -2.91
C ALA A 274 -3.86 15.94 -3.57
N ASN A 275 -2.96 16.50 -2.78
CA ASN A 275 -1.77 17.22 -3.23
C ASN A 275 -0.49 16.37 -3.22
N VAL A 276 -0.60 15.08 -2.95
CA VAL A 276 0.49 14.12 -3.10
C VAL A 276 0.56 13.69 -4.57
N ASN A 277 1.57 14.13 -5.29
CA ASN A 277 1.70 13.92 -6.75
C ASN A 277 2.90 13.02 -7.07
N GLU A 278 3.06 12.68 -8.35
CA GLU A 278 4.15 11.89 -8.88
C GLU A 278 4.28 10.51 -8.21
N GLU A 279 5.48 10.01 -8.00
CA GLU A 279 5.74 8.71 -7.35
C GLU A 279 5.68 8.75 -5.82
N PHE A 280 5.40 9.92 -5.24
CA PHE A 280 5.38 10.08 -3.79
C PHE A 280 4.20 9.36 -3.14
N ASN A 281 4.47 8.88 -1.93
CA ASN A 281 3.49 8.28 -1.04
C ASN A 281 3.23 9.19 0.16
N ALA A 282 2.03 9.04 0.74
CA ALA A 282 1.70 9.68 2.00
C ALA A 282 0.71 8.81 2.79
N ILE A 283 0.85 8.82 4.10
CA ILE A 283 -0.06 8.14 5.02
C ILE A 283 -0.49 9.14 6.08
N LEU A 284 -1.80 9.37 6.15
CA LEU A 284 -2.46 10.22 7.14
C LEU A 284 -3.10 9.32 8.20
N ILE A 285 -2.73 9.51 9.45
CA ILE A 285 -3.29 8.78 10.59
C ILE A 285 -4.01 9.79 11.49
N ASP A 286 -5.28 9.51 11.81
CA ASP A 286 -6.03 10.28 12.80
C ASP A 286 -6.19 9.50 14.10
N SER A 287 -5.96 10.17 15.23
CA SER A 287 -6.05 9.58 16.55
C SER A 287 -6.72 10.54 17.56
N THR A 288 -7.05 10.05 18.76
CA THR A 288 -7.90 10.78 19.72
C THR A 288 -7.31 12.11 20.18
N ASN A 289 -6.07 12.12 20.68
CA ASN A 289 -5.50 13.30 21.34
C ASN A 289 -4.52 14.04 20.44
N LEU A 290 -3.84 13.32 19.52
CA LEU A 290 -2.85 13.90 18.64
C LEU A 290 -3.48 14.55 17.40
N GLY A 291 -4.69 14.13 17.00
CA GLY A 291 -5.32 14.55 15.76
C GLY A 291 -4.64 13.92 14.53
N PRO A 292 -4.81 14.53 13.35
CA PRO A 292 -4.26 14.02 12.10
C PRO A 292 -2.75 14.26 12.00
N VAL A 293 -2.00 13.21 11.71
CA VAL A 293 -0.57 13.24 11.40
C VAL A 293 -0.33 12.64 10.04
N MET A 294 0.33 13.37 9.14
CA MET A 294 0.69 12.90 7.81
C MET A 294 2.20 12.65 7.73
N LYS A 295 2.56 11.49 7.18
CA LYS A 295 3.93 11.15 6.78
C LYS A 295 3.98 11.08 5.25
N TYR A 296 4.97 11.73 4.67
CA TYR A 296 5.14 11.90 3.23
C TYR A 296 6.58 11.61 2.83
N GLY A 297 6.78 11.00 1.66
CA GLY A 297 8.10 10.71 1.13
C GLY A 297 8.10 9.68 0.01
N TYR A 298 9.28 9.14 -0.31
CA TYR A 298 9.41 8.06 -1.29
C TYR A 298 8.86 6.75 -0.75
N GLY A 299 7.84 6.22 -1.43
CA GLY A 299 7.17 4.97 -1.07
C GLY A 299 7.89 3.70 -1.51
N ALA A 300 8.93 3.83 -2.35
CA ALA A 300 9.75 2.76 -2.91
C ALA A 300 11.15 3.29 -3.26
N GLY A 301 11.99 2.42 -3.82
CA GLY A 301 13.33 2.76 -4.28
C GLY A 301 14.43 2.12 -3.43
N MET A 302 15.59 1.88 -4.07
CA MET A 302 16.72 1.18 -3.45
C MET A 302 17.15 1.81 -2.12
N MET A 303 17.49 3.09 -2.15
CA MET A 303 18.06 3.78 -0.99
C MET A 303 17.03 4.11 0.10
N PRO A 304 15.81 4.59 -0.21
CA PRO A 304 14.77 4.78 0.80
C PRO A 304 14.44 3.48 1.55
N THR A 305 14.23 2.37 0.84
CA THR A 305 13.93 1.06 1.43
C THR A 305 15.11 0.53 2.26
N ALA A 306 16.34 0.65 1.75
CA ALA A 306 17.55 0.27 2.49
C ALA A 306 17.70 1.11 3.77
N SER A 307 17.36 2.39 3.74
CA SER A 307 17.41 3.28 4.90
C SER A 307 16.45 2.83 6.01
N ALA A 308 15.22 2.41 5.65
CA ALA A 308 14.27 1.85 6.60
C ALA A 308 14.79 0.55 7.24
N ILE A 309 15.43 -0.32 6.45
CA ILE A 309 16.08 -1.55 6.96
C ILE A 309 17.21 -1.20 7.94
N ILE A 310 18.03 -0.19 7.65
CA ILE A 310 19.08 0.25 8.59
C ILE A 310 18.47 0.74 9.90
N SER A 311 17.36 1.48 9.84
CA SER A 311 16.61 1.89 11.04
C SER A 311 16.17 0.69 11.86
N ASP A 312 15.64 -0.35 11.21
CA ASP A 312 15.26 -1.60 11.89
C ASP A 312 16.46 -2.33 12.50
N ILE A 313 17.62 -2.35 11.82
CA ILE A 313 18.86 -2.91 12.39
C ILE A 313 19.23 -2.19 13.69
N ILE A 314 19.22 -0.86 13.69
CA ILE A 314 19.54 -0.06 14.88
C ILE A 314 18.55 -0.37 16.01
N LYS A 315 17.27 -0.55 15.68
CA LYS A 315 16.22 -0.87 16.65
C LYS A 315 16.44 -2.24 17.33
N THR A 316 17.08 -3.21 16.68
CA THR A 316 17.41 -4.51 17.32
C THR A 316 18.39 -4.36 18.50
N SER A 317 19.12 -3.27 18.61
CA SER A 317 20.02 -3.01 19.72
C SER A 317 19.32 -2.47 20.97
N SER A 318 18.09 -1.98 20.83
CA SER A 318 17.33 -1.45 21.96
C SER A 318 16.67 -2.59 22.75
N TYR A 319 16.52 -2.39 24.08
CA TYR A 319 15.68 -3.28 24.91
C TYR A 319 14.19 -3.09 24.66
N TYR A 320 13.84 -2.25 23.72
CA TYR A 320 12.45 -1.97 23.39
C TYR A 320 11.79 -3.21 22.81
N LYS A 321 10.96 -3.86 23.60
CA LYS A 321 10.07 -4.89 23.09
C LYS A 321 9.07 -4.20 22.18
N SER A 322 8.97 -4.63 20.93
CA SER A 322 7.88 -4.24 20.05
C SER A 322 6.57 -4.24 20.83
N SER A 323 5.80 -3.15 20.72
CA SER A 323 4.55 -3.00 21.47
C SER A 323 3.69 -4.24 21.25
N ARG A 324 3.33 -4.93 22.34
CA ARG A 324 2.39 -6.04 22.29
C ARG A 324 1.05 -5.49 21.86
N GLN A 325 0.77 -5.55 20.56
CA GLN A 325 -0.57 -5.28 20.11
C GLN A 325 -1.41 -6.53 20.42
N SER A 326 -2.19 -6.44 21.48
CA SER A 326 -3.23 -7.45 21.70
C SER A 326 -4.17 -7.41 20.51
N LEU A 327 -4.27 -8.51 19.78
CA LEU A 327 -5.24 -8.63 18.70
C LEU A 327 -6.64 -8.40 19.30
N LYS A 328 -7.29 -7.33 18.87
CA LYS A 328 -8.64 -7.00 19.27
C LYS A 328 -9.62 -7.81 18.43
N LYS A 329 -10.71 -8.27 19.04
CA LYS A 329 -11.78 -8.96 18.33
C LYS A 329 -12.69 -7.95 17.62
N TYR A 330 -12.22 -7.39 16.51
CA TYR A 330 -13.06 -6.66 15.59
C TYR A 330 -13.64 -7.62 14.54
N SER A 331 -14.80 -7.25 13.98
CA SER A 331 -15.33 -7.86 12.75
C SER A 331 -15.01 -6.98 11.53
N SER A 332 -15.01 -7.60 10.34
CA SER A 332 -14.84 -6.84 9.10
C SER A 332 -16.09 -6.03 8.79
N PHE A 333 -15.90 -4.79 8.36
CA PHE A 333 -16.99 -3.98 7.83
C PHE A 333 -17.36 -4.45 6.41
N ASN A 334 -18.65 -4.60 6.14
CA ASN A 334 -19.12 -4.88 4.80
C ASN A 334 -19.26 -3.58 4.02
N ILE A 335 -18.62 -3.47 2.83
CA ILE A 335 -18.67 -2.30 1.97
C ILE A 335 -20.10 -1.90 1.57
N ASP A 336 -21.02 -2.85 1.50
CA ASP A 336 -22.44 -2.58 1.24
C ASP A 336 -23.04 -1.52 2.19
N ASN A 337 -22.50 -1.41 3.40
CA ASN A 337 -22.93 -0.45 4.42
C ASN A 337 -22.19 0.90 4.33
N LEU A 338 -21.26 1.05 3.37
CA LEU A 338 -20.61 2.33 3.14
C LEU A 338 -21.64 3.35 2.68
N LYS A 339 -21.76 4.46 3.40
CA LYS A 339 -22.57 5.61 3.02
C LYS A 339 -21.63 6.73 2.56
N SER A 340 -21.79 7.17 1.33
CA SER A 340 -21.03 8.26 0.75
C SER A 340 -21.81 8.92 -0.38
N LYS A 341 -21.33 10.06 -0.86
CA LYS A 341 -21.58 10.53 -2.22
C LYS A 341 -20.81 9.65 -3.19
N PHE A 342 -21.34 9.48 -4.39
CA PHE A 342 -20.68 8.69 -5.43
C PHE A 342 -20.60 9.46 -6.73
N TYR A 343 -19.50 9.32 -7.41
CA TYR A 343 -19.28 9.62 -8.80
C TYR A 343 -19.49 8.33 -9.60
N LEU A 344 -20.33 8.36 -10.61
CA LEU A 344 -20.62 7.24 -11.49
C LEU A 344 -20.44 7.68 -12.94
N ARG A 345 -19.55 7.03 -13.68
CA ARG A 345 -19.45 7.17 -15.13
C ARG A 345 -20.08 5.96 -15.83
N LEU A 346 -20.99 6.27 -16.73
CA LEU A 346 -21.68 5.31 -17.60
C LEU A 346 -21.33 5.62 -19.06
N ASN A 347 -20.99 4.61 -19.86
CA ASN A 347 -20.87 4.74 -21.32
C ASN A 347 -22.21 4.33 -21.93
N VAL A 348 -23.04 5.30 -22.29
CA VAL A 348 -24.44 5.15 -22.69
C VAL A 348 -24.59 5.25 -24.19
N LYS A 349 -25.38 4.35 -24.81
CA LYS A 349 -25.76 4.47 -26.23
C LYS A 349 -26.47 5.79 -26.46
N ASN A 350 -25.96 6.59 -27.42
CA ASN A 350 -26.51 7.91 -27.73
C ASN A 350 -27.85 7.79 -28.47
N LYS A 351 -28.93 7.60 -27.70
CA LYS A 351 -30.31 7.49 -28.20
C LYS A 351 -31.28 8.25 -27.30
N PRO A 352 -32.29 8.95 -27.87
CA PRO A 352 -33.33 9.57 -27.06
C PRO A 352 -33.97 8.57 -26.09
N GLY A 353 -34.29 9.04 -24.89
CA GLY A 353 -34.94 8.24 -23.85
C GLY A 353 -33.99 7.42 -22.97
N ASN A 354 -32.72 7.21 -23.32
CA ASN A 354 -31.80 6.44 -22.47
C ASN A 354 -31.47 7.17 -21.16
N LEU A 355 -31.29 8.48 -21.17
CA LEU A 355 -31.10 9.25 -19.95
C LEU A 355 -32.35 9.19 -19.05
N ALA A 356 -33.54 9.24 -19.60
CA ALA A 356 -34.78 9.06 -18.83
C ALA A 356 -34.85 7.71 -18.15
N LYS A 357 -34.45 6.60 -18.82
CA LYS A 357 -34.40 5.27 -18.21
C LYS A 357 -33.41 5.22 -17.04
N ILE A 358 -32.24 5.88 -17.15
CA ILE A 358 -31.25 5.96 -16.10
C ILE A 358 -31.85 6.70 -14.89
N THR A 359 -32.36 7.93 -15.10
CA THR A 359 -32.91 8.76 -13.99
C THR A 359 -34.13 8.10 -13.31
N THR A 360 -34.96 7.38 -14.09
CA THR A 360 -36.08 6.59 -13.54
C THR A 360 -35.58 5.49 -12.57
N LEU A 361 -34.46 4.83 -12.88
CA LEU A 361 -33.88 3.84 -11.98
C LEU A 361 -33.34 4.49 -10.69
N PHE A 362 -32.67 5.64 -10.80
CA PHE A 362 -32.24 6.38 -9.60
C PHE A 362 -33.41 6.76 -8.72
N ALA A 363 -34.50 7.26 -9.31
CA ALA A 363 -35.75 7.59 -8.59
C ALA A 363 -36.35 6.36 -7.93
N LYS A 364 -36.45 5.22 -8.65
CA LYS A 364 -36.96 3.93 -8.12
C LYS A 364 -36.22 3.47 -6.85
N TYR A 365 -34.94 3.71 -6.77
CA TYR A 365 -34.11 3.36 -5.63
C TYR A 365 -33.89 4.51 -4.64
N SER A 366 -34.65 5.59 -4.77
CA SER A 366 -34.57 6.79 -3.90
C SER A 366 -33.17 7.38 -3.78
N ILE A 367 -32.44 7.40 -4.89
CA ILE A 367 -31.11 8.02 -4.97
C ILE A 367 -31.25 9.42 -5.52
N ASN A 368 -30.90 10.43 -4.71
CA ASN A 368 -30.89 11.81 -5.16
C ASN A 368 -29.62 12.07 -6.00
N ILE A 369 -29.82 12.48 -7.23
CA ILE A 369 -28.78 12.94 -8.14
C ILE A 369 -28.43 14.38 -7.76
N GLU A 370 -27.12 14.69 -7.67
CA GLU A 370 -26.62 16.04 -7.41
C GLU A 370 -26.27 16.76 -8.72
N LYS A 371 -25.57 16.06 -9.63
CA LYS A 371 -25.24 16.57 -10.97
C LYS A 371 -25.32 15.47 -12.00
N ILE A 372 -25.66 15.82 -13.23
CA ILE A 372 -25.53 15.00 -14.42
C ILE A 372 -24.75 15.80 -15.45
N LEU A 373 -23.69 15.21 -15.98
CA LEU A 373 -22.87 15.79 -17.04
C LEU A 373 -22.87 14.82 -18.23
N GLN A 374 -23.21 15.33 -19.40
CA GLN A 374 -23.16 14.59 -20.64
C GLN A 374 -22.49 15.47 -21.69
N ASP A 375 -21.33 15.05 -22.18
CA ASP A 375 -20.68 15.74 -23.28
C ASP A 375 -21.14 15.14 -24.62
N THR A 376 -21.73 15.99 -25.47
CA THR A 376 -22.29 15.63 -26.77
C THR A 376 -21.66 16.40 -27.92
N GLN A 377 -20.48 17.00 -27.75
CA GLN A 377 -19.83 17.83 -28.76
C GLN A 377 -19.65 17.12 -30.11
N ASN A 378 -19.68 15.79 -30.15
CA ASN A 378 -19.56 15.01 -31.37
C ASN A 378 -20.81 14.15 -31.60
N GLN A 379 -21.75 14.64 -32.42
CA GLN A 379 -23.04 14.01 -32.72
C GLN A 379 -22.93 12.62 -33.39
N LYS A 380 -21.76 12.22 -33.92
CA LYS A 380 -21.52 10.92 -34.58
C LYS A 380 -21.09 9.80 -33.61
N ILE A 381 -20.95 10.08 -32.33
CA ILE A 381 -20.48 9.09 -31.35
C ILE A 381 -21.64 8.15 -30.97
N LYS A 382 -21.45 6.84 -31.17
CA LYS A 382 -22.44 5.79 -30.85
C LYS A 382 -22.71 5.68 -29.34
N ASN A 383 -21.70 5.92 -28.51
CA ASN A 383 -21.79 5.84 -27.05
C ASN A 383 -21.18 7.11 -26.45
N VAL A 384 -21.89 7.72 -25.52
CA VAL A 384 -21.45 8.95 -24.85
C VAL A 384 -21.23 8.68 -23.35
N PRO A 385 -20.20 9.26 -22.75
CA PRO A 385 -20.05 9.22 -21.30
C PRO A 385 -21.14 10.08 -20.64
N VAL A 386 -21.84 9.49 -19.70
CA VAL A 386 -22.78 10.16 -18.80
C VAL A 386 -22.20 10.04 -17.39
N ILE A 387 -21.91 11.18 -16.80
CA ILE A 387 -21.36 11.26 -15.45
C ILE A 387 -22.45 11.72 -14.52
N ILE A 388 -22.62 11.00 -13.42
CA ILE A 388 -23.64 11.27 -12.40
C ILE A 388 -22.94 11.38 -11.05
N THR A 389 -23.19 12.48 -10.33
CA THR A 389 -22.84 12.54 -8.90
C THR A 389 -24.09 12.44 -8.06
N THR A 390 -24.01 11.72 -6.93
CA THR A 390 -25.16 11.50 -6.06
C THR A 390 -25.00 12.26 -4.74
N LYS A 391 -26.12 12.54 -4.05
CA LYS A 391 -26.09 12.80 -2.61
C LYS A 391 -25.74 11.51 -1.87
N ASN A 392 -25.58 11.60 -0.54
CA ASN A 392 -25.26 10.43 0.29
C ASN A 392 -26.24 9.27 0.06
N THR A 393 -25.72 8.13 -0.31
CA THR A 393 -26.45 6.87 -0.45
C THR A 393 -25.57 5.71 0.00
N SER A 394 -26.12 4.48 0.11
CA SER A 394 -25.30 3.32 0.44
C SER A 394 -24.71 2.67 -0.81
N TYR A 395 -23.51 2.12 -0.67
CA TYR A 395 -22.84 1.34 -1.73
C TYR A 395 -23.72 0.21 -2.26
N LYS A 396 -24.45 -0.49 -1.37
CA LYS A 396 -25.41 -1.53 -1.74
C LYS A 396 -26.50 -1.02 -2.68
N VAL A 397 -27.03 0.18 -2.41
CA VAL A 397 -28.14 0.73 -3.19
C VAL A 397 -27.67 1.19 -4.55
N ILE A 398 -26.52 1.89 -4.63
CA ILE A 398 -25.98 2.33 -5.93
C ILE A 398 -25.59 1.13 -6.80
N ASN A 399 -25.02 0.05 -6.24
CA ASN A 399 -24.70 -1.16 -6.98
C ASN A 399 -25.96 -1.88 -7.50
N LYS A 400 -27.08 -1.82 -6.79
CA LYS A 400 -28.35 -2.34 -7.33
C LYS A 400 -28.78 -1.58 -8.59
N VAL A 401 -28.60 -0.27 -8.62
CA VAL A 401 -28.89 0.55 -9.81
C VAL A 401 -27.96 0.15 -10.95
N ILE A 402 -26.65 0.06 -10.70
CA ILE A 402 -25.67 -0.35 -11.71
C ILE A 402 -26.03 -1.71 -12.31
N ASN A 403 -26.33 -2.71 -11.49
CA ASN A 403 -26.70 -4.05 -11.94
C ASN A 403 -28.02 -4.06 -12.76
N GLN A 404 -28.93 -3.12 -12.52
CA GLN A 404 -30.15 -2.98 -13.33
C GLN A 404 -29.86 -2.27 -14.66
N LEU A 405 -28.98 -1.28 -14.64
CA LEU A 405 -28.56 -0.56 -15.85
C LEU A 405 -27.84 -1.51 -16.83
N ASP A 406 -26.98 -2.41 -16.35
CA ASP A 406 -26.30 -3.42 -17.17
C ASP A 406 -27.32 -4.31 -17.93
N LYS A 407 -28.43 -4.68 -17.28
CA LYS A 407 -29.49 -5.50 -17.89
C LYS A 407 -30.26 -4.79 -19.00
N LEU A 408 -30.26 -3.45 -19.02
CA LEU A 408 -31.00 -2.67 -20.01
C LEU A 408 -30.30 -2.60 -21.39
N SER A 409 -29.12 -3.17 -21.56
CA SER A 409 -28.33 -3.12 -22.81
C SER A 409 -28.11 -1.71 -23.38
N ILE A 410 -28.27 -0.69 -22.55
CA ILE A 410 -28.06 0.71 -22.92
C ILE A 410 -26.63 1.17 -22.61
N ILE A 411 -25.91 0.40 -21.78
CA ILE A 411 -24.53 0.65 -21.38
C ILE A 411 -23.60 -0.22 -22.23
N SER A 412 -22.47 0.34 -22.66
CA SER A 412 -21.54 -0.32 -23.59
C SER A 412 -20.24 -0.81 -22.96
N LYS A 413 -19.93 -0.39 -21.73
CA LYS A 413 -18.75 -0.79 -20.95
C LYS A 413 -19.11 -0.83 -19.46
N ASN A 414 -18.28 -1.49 -18.67
CA ASN A 414 -18.44 -1.51 -17.22
C ASN A 414 -18.52 -0.08 -16.65
N PRO A 415 -19.51 0.18 -15.79
CA PRO A 415 -19.61 1.44 -15.07
C PRO A 415 -18.42 1.65 -14.15
N LEU A 416 -17.91 2.90 -14.05
CA LEU A 416 -16.93 3.29 -13.06
C LEU A 416 -17.62 3.98 -11.90
N LEU A 417 -17.47 3.42 -10.68
CA LEU A 417 -18.03 3.97 -9.45
C LEU A 417 -16.91 4.39 -8.50
N ILE A 418 -16.88 5.66 -8.13
CA ILE A 418 -15.86 6.22 -7.21
C ILE A 418 -16.56 6.92 -6.05
N PRO A 419 -16.32 6.54 -4.79
CA PRO A 419 -16.84 7.28 -3.64
C PRO A 419 -16.07 8.59 -3.43
N PHE A 420 -16.74 9.56 -2.83
CA PHE A 420 -16.11 10.75 -2.28
C PHE A 420 -15.59 10.40 -0.87
N GLU A 421 -14.35 10.75 -0.58
CA GLU A 421 -13.74 10.62 0.75
C GLU A 421 -13.37 12.03 1.25
N ASP A 422 -14.22 12.55 2.12
CA ASP A 422 -14.08 13.88 2.75
C ASP A 422 -13.44 13.80 4.13
#